data_c4ed36dd424c7a0ebfc0a3699b931435
#
_entry.id   c4ed36dd424c7a0ebfc0a3699b931435
#
_cell.length_a   1.000
_cell.length_b   1.000
_cell.length_c   1.000
_cell.angle_alpha   90.00
_cell.angle_beta   90.00
_cell.angle_gamma   90.00
#
_symmetry.space_group_name_H-M   'P 1'
#
loop_
_entity.id
_entity.type
_entity.pdbx_description
1 polymer ?
#
loop_
_entity_poly.entity_id
_entity_poly.type
_entity_poly.pdbx_seq_one_letter_code
_entity_poly.pdbx_strand_id
1 'polypeptide(L)'
;KGFGYYVPFSSIPIYGGKYQGTWGSQVTGLQKGADIVIATPGRLLSQMNIYDIDFSGVKYFILDEADRMLDMGFYDDIMTIVRQLPKDRQTIMFSATMPENIRRMAKAIMRNPVEVQIAVSRPPETIRQMHVRLYEAQKPGFVQLALQGRDLKKVIIFAGKKQRVKELARTLRMLKIDARAMHSDLEQHERDQVMLDFRNAKIDVLVATDVVARGIDVTDVPLVINYDVPHDPEDYIHRIGRTARAENSGEAITLVTPEDARYWGRIEKFLKKEIERVSIPTALGDAPPENEYARTKNGSKKQKSPFFHTSRHKKAVSLHRNSKQNK
;
A
#
# COMPACT_ATOMS: atom_id res chain seq x y z
N LYS A 1 17.79 12.90 12.66
CA LYS A 1 18.64 13.83 13.45
C LYS A 1 19.73 13.09 14.27
N GLY A 2 19.58 11.79 14.59
CA GLY A 2 20.58 11.07 15.41
C GLY A 2 21.94 10.92 14.73
N PHE A 3 21.97 10.47 13.47
CA PHE A 3 23.22 10.24 12.75
C PHE A 3 23.96 11.52 12.36
N GLY A 4 23.25 12.64 12.19
CA GLY A 4 23.85 13.93 11.84
C GLY A 4 24.30 14.77 13.03
N TYR A 5 24.20 14.26 14.26
CA TYR A 5 24.56 15.06 15.45
C TYR A 5 26.06 15.33 15.55
N TYR A 6 26.87 14.37 15.15
CA TYR A 6 28.34 14.46 15.21
C TYR A 6 29.02 14.74 13.86
N VAL A 7 28.26 14.83 12.77
CA VAL A 7 28.80 15.02 11.43
C VAL A 7 28.14 16.23 10.78
N PRO A 8 28.90 17.21 10.28
CA PRO A 8 28.36 18.44 9.70
C PRO A 8 27.85 18.19 8.27
N PHE A 9 26.74 17.45 8.13
CA PHE A 9 26.04 17.35 6.84
C PHE A 9 24.60 17.87 6.93
N SER A 10 24.16 18.43 5.84
CA SER A 10 22.82 18.93 5.64
C SER A 10 21.93 17.87 4.96
N SER A 11 20.69 17.76 5.38
CA SER A 11 19.70 16.90 4.73
C SER A 11 18.43 17.65 4.45
N ILE A 12 17.81 17.38 3.28
CA ILE A 12 16.56 18.00 2.88
C ILE A 12 15.55 16.97 2.42
N PRO A 13 14.33 16.99 2.96
CA PRO A 13 13.22 16.16 2.47
C PRO A 13 12.44 16.89 1.36
N ILE A 14 12.24 16.19 0.22
CA ILE A 14 11.51 16.68 -0.95
C ILE A 14 10.28 15.80 -1.17
N TYR A 15 9.13 16.24 -0.68
CA TYR A 15 7.89 15.49 -0.79
C TYR A 15 6.70 16.38 -1.11
N GLY A 16 5.62 15.76 -1.63
CA GLY A 16 4.37 16.44 -1.95
C GLY A 16 3.54 16.77 -0.72
N GLY A 17 2.73 17.81 -0.82
CA GLY A 17 1.76 18.24 0.19
C GLY A 17 1.15 19.58 -0.22
N LYS A 18 -0.02 19.90 0.31
CA LYS A 18 -0.74 21.15 -0.01
C LYS A 18 -0.12 22.41 0.62
N TYR A 19 0.87 22.27 1.48
CA TYR A 19 1.53 23.41 2.13
C TYR A 19 2.43 24.14 1.13
N GLN A 20 1.99 25.30 0.65
CA GLN A 20 2.77 26.18 -0.22
C GLN A 20 4.08 26.65 0.43
N GLY A 21 4.14 26.76 1.77
CA GLY A 21 5.33 27.17 2.51
C GLY A 21 6.53 26.20 2.42
N THR A 22 6.29 24.92 2.14
CA THR A 22 7.37 23.94 2.02
C THR A 22 8.04 23.94 0.64
N TRP A 23 7.40 24.46 -0.40
CA TRP A 23 7.97 24.51 -1.75
C TRP A 23 9.22 25.36 -1.81
N GLY A 24 9.13 26.61 -1.35
CA GLY A 24 10.26 27.55 -1.39
C GLY A 24 11.45 27.07 -0.55
N SER A 25 11.20 26.53 0.65
CA SER A 25 12.27 25.99 1.50
C SER A 25 12.96 24.76 0.88
N GLN A 26 12.20 23.88 0.22
CA GLN A 26 12.75 22.73 -0.50
C GLN A 26 13.64 23.16 -1.66
N VAL A 27 13.18 24.11 -2.49
CA VAL A 27 13.96 24.66 -3.60
C VAL A 27 15.23 25.36 -3.11
N THR A 28 15.10 26.21 -2.10
CA THR A 28 16.25 26.91 -1.51
C THR A 28 17.29 25.93 -0.97
N GLY A 29 16.86 24.84 -0.34
CA GLY A 29 17.76 23.84 0.17
C GLY A 29 18.49 23.07 -0.94
N LEU A 30 17.79 22.71 -2.03
CA LEU A 30 18.40 22.10 -3.21
C LEU A 30 19.43 23.03 -3.88
N GLN A 31 19.08 24.30 -4.08
CA GLN A 31 19.96 25.30 -4.69
C GLN A 31 21.20 25.63 -3.84
N LYS A 32 21.08 25.53 -2.52
CA LYS A 32 22.22 25.68 -1.60
C LYS A 32 23.18 24.49 -1.57
N GLY A 33 22.79 23.38 -2.21
CA GLY A 33 23.61 22.17 -2.26
C GLY A 33 23.52 21.35 -0.97
N ALA A 34 22.34 20.76 -0.68
CA ALA A 34 22.21 19.83 0.44
C ALA A 34 23.03 18.55 0.20
N ASP A 35 23.73 18.06 1.25
CA ASP A 35 24.54 16.85 1.17
C ASP A 35 23.71 15.59 0.95
N ILE A 36 22.50 15.54 1.55
CA ILE A 36 21.55 14.43 1.42
C ILE A 36 20.19 14.95 1.00
N VAL A 37 19.70 14.45 -0.13
CA VAL A 37 18.34 14.73 -0.62
C VAL A 37 17.49 13.48 -0.49
N ILE A 38 16.41 13.54 0.29
CA ILE A 38 15.45 12.46 0.46
C ILE A 38 14.17 12.87 -0.26
N ALA A 39 13.85 12.20 -1.37
CA ALA A 39 12.82 12.70 -2.26
C ALA A 39 11.80 11.64 -2.69
N THR A 40 10.55 12.07 -2.90
CA THR A 40 9.61 11.31 -3.72
C THR A 40 9.81 11.67 -5.20
N PRO A 41 9.79 10.68 -6.15
CA PRO A 41 10.18 10.92 -7.55
C PRO A 41 9.43 12.07 -8.21
N GLY A 42 8.09 12.05 -8.17
CA GLY A 42 7.29 13.08 -8.84
C GLY A 42 7.49 14.49 -8.29
N ARG A 43 7.75 14.65 -6.98
CA ARG A 43 8.01 15.96 -6.39
C ARG A 43 9.37 16.51 -6.78
N LEU A 44 10.40 15.65 -6.73
CA LEU A 44 11.74 16.03 -7.16
C LEU A 44 11.72 16.44 -8.63
N LEU A 45 11.12 15.62 -9.50
CA LEU A 45 11.01 15.90 -10.93
C LEU A 45 10.27 17.23 -11.20
N SER A 46 9.21 17.51 -10.45
CA SER A 46 8.49 18.79 -10.57
C SER A 46 9.40 19.99 -10.25
N GLN A 47 10.30 19.87 -9.28
CA GLN A 47 11.25 20.95 -8.95
C GLN A 47 12.36 21.05 -9.98
N MET A 48 12.91 19.91 -10.46
CA MET A 48 13.91 19.85 -11.51
C MET A 48 13.45 20.47 -12.83
N ASN A 49 12.15 20.37 -13.15
CA ASN A 49 11.56 20.95 -14.36
C ASN A 49 11.38 22.48 -14.29
N ILE A 50 11.31 23.03 -13.09
CA ILE A 50 11.04 24.47 -12.90
C ILE A 50 12.30 25.25 -12.57
N TYR A 51 13.22 24.61 -11.85
CA TYR A 51 14.43 25.25 -11.34
C TYR A 51 15.69 24.60 -11.91
N ASP A 52 16.67 25.41 -12.21
CA ASP A 52 18.02 24.92 -12.54
C ASP A 52 18.70 24.46 -11.24
N ILE A 53 18.79 23.16 -11.07
CA ILE A 53 19.39 22.53 -9.89
C ILE A 53 20.58 21.71 -10.37
N ASP A 54 21.76 22.02 -9.84
CA ASP A 54 22.98 21.30 -10.19
C ASP A 54 23.07 19.97 -9.41
N PHE A 55 22.98 18.86 -10.14
CA PHE A 55 23.19 17.50 -9.63
C PHE A 55 24.56 16.91 -9.99
N SER A 56 25.48 17.70 -10.55
CA SER A 56 26.80 17.22 -11.00
C SER A 56 27.65 16.64 -9.86
N GLY A 57 27.40 17.07 -8.63
CA GLY A 57 28.07 16.59 -7.42
C GLY A 57 27.52 15.29 -6.82
N VAL A 58 26.46 14.71 -7.38
CA VAL A 58 25.83 13.50 -6.82
C VAL A 58 26.73 12.28 -6.98
N LYS A 59 27.21 11.73 -5.87
CA LYS A 59 28.05 10.53 -5.81
C LYS A 59 27.26 9.25 -5.56
N TYR A 60 26.15 9.33 -4.89
CA TYR A 60 25.31 8.19 -4.51
C TYR A 60 23.86 8.42 -4.93
N PHE A 61 23.28 7.45 -5.61
CA PHE A 61 21.86 7.42 -5.94
C PHE A 61 21.24 6.17 -5.35
N ILE A 62 20.28 6.35 -4.45
CA ILE A 62 19.67 5.25 -3.72
C ILE A 62 18.18 5.20 -4.08
N LEU A 63 17.72 4.05 -4.55
CA LEU A 63 16.31 3.72 -4.72
C LEU A 63 15.89 2.76 -3.62
N ASP A 64 14.98 3.19 -2.78
CA ASP A 64 14.39 2.36 -1.75
C ASP A 64 12.95 1.98 -2.11
N GLU A 65 12.53 0.76 -1.80
CA GLU A 65 11.23 0.20 -2.20
C GLU A 65 10.98 0.34 -3.73
N ALA A 66 11.97 -0.07 -4.56
CA ALA A 66 11.93 0.16 -6.01
C ALA A 66 10.73 -0.53 -6.70
N ASP A 67 10.35 -1.75 -6.28
CA ASP A 67 9.14 -2.44 -6.73
C ASP A 67 7.91 -1.59 -6.50
N ARG A 68 7.83 -0.99 -5.35
CA ARG A 68 6.73 -0.11 -4.96
C ARG A 68 6.63 1.14 -5.82
N MET A 69 7.77 1.76 -6.10
CA MET A 69 7.79 2.93 -6.98
C MET A 69 7.30 2.58 -8.38
N LEU A 70 7.63 1.37 -8.88
CA LEU A 70 7.13 0.91 -10.18
C LEU A 70 5.64 0.62 -10.16
N ASP A 71 5.10 -0.01 -9.12
CA ASP A 71 3.67 -0.26 -8.96
C ASP A 71 2.85 1.03 -8.94
N MET A 72 3.43 2.10 -8.40
CA MET A 72 2.84 3.45 -8.40
C MET A 72 3.00 4.18 -9.74
N GLY A 73 3.68 3.60 -10.72
CA GLY A 73 3.87 4.17 -12.06
C GLY A 73 5.03 5.17 -12.17
N PHE A 74 5.94 5.25 -11.22
CA PHE A 74 7.05 6.20 -11.22
C PHE A 74 8.25 5.80 -12.10
N TYR A 75 8.12 4.79 -12.97
CA TYR A 75 9.23 4.35 -13.82
C TYR A 75 9.81 5.48 -14.65
N ASP A 76 8.97 6.21 -15.38
CA ASP A 76 9.42 7.28 -16.28
C ASP A 76 9.97 8.48 -15.53
N ASP A 77 9.40 8.81 -14.36
CA ASP A 77 9.90 9.85 -13.48
C ASP A 77 11.32 9.52 -12.99
N ILE A 78 11.53 8.28 -12.52
CA ILE A 78 12.84 7.80 -12.06
C ILE A 78 13.86 7.85 -13.20
N MET A 79 13.49 7.35 -14.39
CA MET A 79 14.39 7.37 -15.55
C MET A 79 14.75 8.79 -15.99
N THR A 80 13.83 9.74 -15.85
CA THR A 80 14.08 11.15 -16.15
C THR A 80 15.03 11.79 -15.16
N ILE A 81 14.86 11.50 -13.86
CA ILE A 81 15.80 11.94 -12.81
C ILE A 81 17.19 11.35 -13.08
N VAL A 82 17.27 10.05 -13.32
CA VAL A 82 18.53 9.32 -13.55
C VAL A 82 19.34 9.91 -14.71
N ARG A 83 18.69 10.38 -15.78
CA ARG A 83 19.35 11.02 -16.94
C ARG A 83 20.07 12.34 -16.60
N GLN A 84 19.63 13.02 -15.54
CA GLN A 84 20.23 14.27 -15.08
C GLN A 84 21.35 14.08 -14.06
N LEU A 85 21.51 12.86 -13.56
CA LEU A 85 22.57 12.53 -12.59
C LEU A 85 23.88 12.16 -13.28
N PRO A 86 25.05 12.40 -12.63
CA PRO A 86 26.34 11.99 -13.14
C PRO A 86 26.38 10.51 -13.51
N LYS A 87 27.07 10.18 -14.60
CA LYS A 87 27.29 8.77 -14.99
C LYS A 87 28.23 8.06 -14.01
N ASP A 88 29.15 8.79 -13.44
CA ASP A 88 30.11 8.27 -12.47
C ASP A 88 29.59 8.46 -11.05
N ARG A 89 28.59 7.64 -10.72
CA ARG A 89 27.99 7.56 -9.39
C ARG A 89 27.84 6.12 -8.97
N GLN A 90 27.76 5.86 -7.68
CA GLN A 90 27.31 4.58 -7.16
C GLN A 90 25.78 4.58 -7.11
N THR A 91 25.17 3.57 -7.72
CA THR A 91 23.71 3.36 -7.64
C THR A 91 23.44 2.16 -6.75
N ILE A 92 22.56 2.34 -5.77
CA ILE A 92 22.11 1.31 -4.83
C ILE A 92 20.59 1.18 -4.98
N MET A 93 20.09 -0.05 -5.03
CA MET A 93 18.67 -0.30 -5.16
C MET A 93 18.23 -1.34 -4.11
N PHE A 94 17.23 -0.97 -3.33
CA PHE A 94 16.55 -1.87 -2.42
C PHE A 94 15.16 -2.18 -2.97
N SER A 95 14.80 -3.44 -2.94
CA SER A 95 13.48 -3.91 -3.37
C SER A 95 13.14 -5.20 -2.64
N ALA A 96 11.89 -5.32 -2.19
CA ALA A 96 11.43 -6.56 -1.57
C ALA A 96 11.26 -7.67 -2.61
N THR A 97 10.93 -7.29 -3.85
CA THR A 97 10.76 -8.21 -4.98
C THR A 97 11.66 -7.88 -6.15
N MET A 98 11.94 -8.88 -6.97
CA MET A 98 12.74 -8.73 -8.20
C MET A 98 12.02 -9.29 -9.44
N PRO A 99 10.80 -8.82 -9.75
CA PRO A 99 10.13 -9.17 -11.00
C PRO A 99 10.89 -8.62 -12.21
N GLU A 100 10.53 -9.04 -13.42
CA GLU A 100 11.27 -8.73 -14.63
C GLU A 100 11.36 -7.22 -14.94
N ASN A 101 10.33 -6.45 -14.59
CA ASN A 101 10.33 -4.99 -14.72
C ASN A 101 11.38 -4.32 -13.81
N ILE A 102 11.54 -4.79 -12.56
CA ILE A 102 12.58 -4.32 -11.63
C ILE A 102 13.96 -4.72 -12.14
N ARG A 103 14.15 -5.95 -12.61
CA ARG A 103 15.41 -6.40 -13.20
C ARG A 103 15.81 -5.55 -14.41
N ARG A 104 14.85 -5.20 -15.27
CA ARG A 104 15.09 -4.30 -16.43
C ARG A 104 15.50 -2.91 -15.98
N MET A 105 14.82 -2.35 -14.96
CA MET A 105 15.19 -1.05 -14.40
C MET A 105 16.61 -1.10 -13.82
N ALA A 106 16.92 -2.11 -13.01
CA ALA A 106 18.26 -2.28 -12.43
C ALA A 106 19.35 -2.32 -13.51
N LYS A 107 19.14 -3.10 -14.58
CA LYS A 107 20.09 -3.14 -15.73
C LYS A 107 20.24 -1.81 -16.44
N ALA A 108 19.19 -0.98 -16.46
CA ALA A 108 19.22 0.32 -17.14
C ALA A 108 19.96 1.40 -16.34
N ILE A 109 19.94 1.34 -15.02
CA ILE A 109 20.45 2.42 -14.15
C ILE A 109 21.72 2.07 -13.37
N MET A 110 22.05 0.78 -13.23
CA MET A 110 23.20 0.29 -12.47
C MET A 110 24.34 -0.16 -13.40
N ARG A 111 25.56 -0.07 -12.92
CA ARG A 111 26.78 -0.50 -13.62
C ARG A 111 27.40 -1.67 -12.84
N ASN A 112 27.43 -2.85 -13.45
CA ASN A 112 27.96 -4.07 -12.86
C ASN A 112 27.45 -4.31 -11.41
N PRO A 113 26.14 -4.37 -11.17
CA PRO A 113 25.62 -4.48 -9.81
C PRO A 113 25.98 -5.82 -9.19
N VAL A 114 26.33 -5.80 -7.92
CA VAL A 114 26.38 -6.98 -7.07
C VAL A 114 24.99 -7.19 -6.50
N GLU A 115 24.40 -8.35 -6.77
CA GLU A 115 23.09 -8.71 -6.22
C GLU A 115 23.30 -9.45 -4.89
N VAL A 116 22.74 -8.88 -3.82
CA VAL A 116 22.69 -9.51 -2.50
C VAL A 116 21.23 -9.89 -2.24
N GLN A 117 20.94 -11.18 -2.30
CA GLN A 117 19.62 -11.70 -2.03
C GLN A 117 19.56 -12.18 -0.59
N ILE A 118 18.82 -11.46 0.24
CA ILE A 118 18.41 -11.92 1.55
C ILE A 118 17.17 -12.81 1.32
N ALA A 119 17.15 -14.00 1.88
CA ALA A 119 15.99 -14.90 1.76
C ALA A 119 14.71 -14.12 2.13
N VAL A 120 13.65 -14.31 1.34
CA VAL A 120 12.33 -13.70 1.60
C VAL A 120 12.04 -13.83 3.09
N SER A 121 11.90 -12.71 3.75
CA SER A 121 11.70 -12.67 5.20
C SER A 121 10.42 -13.44 5.51
N ARG A 122 10.56 -14.66 6.02
CA ARG A 122 9.41 -15.31 6.65
C ARG A 122 8.99 -14.42 7.81
N PRO A 123 7.68 -14.22 8.01
CA PRO A 123 7.23 -13.54 9.20
C PRO A 123 7.90 -14.15 10.41
N PRO A 124 8.37 -13.36 11.39
CA PRO A 124 8.93 -13.90 12.62
C PRO A 124 8.00 -14.96 13.20
N GLU A 125 8.55 -16.08 13.64
CA GLU A 125 7.76 -17.18 14.26
C GLU A 125 7.03 -16.70 15.53
N THR A 126 7.47 -15.59 16.10
CA THR A 126 6.85 -14.90 17.24
C THR A 126 5.49 -14.27 16.90
N ILE A 127 5.12 -14.18 15.60
CA ILE A 127 3.80 -13.68 15.19
C ILE A 127 2.81 -14.83 15.10
N ARG A 128 1.81 -14.86 15.99
CA ARG A 128 0.68 -15.76 15.87
C ARG A 128 -0.24 -15.25 14.75
N GLN A 129 -0.25 -15.97 13.64
CA GLN A 129 -1.05 -15.62 12.47
C GLN A 129 -2.35 -16.43 12.50
N MET A 130 -3.47 -15.75 12.33
CA MET A 130 -4.82 -16.35 12.32
C MET A 130 -5.64 -15.79 11.18
N HIS A 131 -6.59 -16.56 10.67
CA HIS A 131 -7.61 -16.04 9.77
C HIS A 131 -9.01 -16.49 10.17
N VAL A 132 -9.99 -15.67 9.82
CA VAL A 132 -11.41 -15.93 10.08
C VAL A 132 -12.16 -15.84 8.76
N ARG A 133 -12.97 -16.85 8.47
CA ARG A 133 -13.85 -16.85 7.30
C ARG A 133 -15.21 -16.30 7.69
N LEU A 134 -15.65 -15.27 6.97
CA LEU A 134 -16.86 -14.54 7.31
C LEU A 134 -17.41 -13.79 6.08
N TYR A 135 -18.66 -13.34 6.15
CA TYR A 135 -19.23 -12.45 5.17
C TYR A 135 -18.83 -10.99 5.43
N GLU A 136 -18.85 -10.16 4.39
CA GLU A 136 -18.49 -8.73 4.48
C GLU A 136 -19.30 -8.02 5.58
N ALA A 137 -20.61 -8.33 5.72
CA ALA A 137 -21.48 -7.74 6.73
C ALA A 137 -21.08 -8.08 8.17
N GLN A 138 -20.36 -9.18 8.38
CA GLN A 138 -19.93 -9.64 9.71
C GLN A 138 -18.62 -9.00 10.17
N LYS A 139 -17.83 -8.43 9.25
CA LYS A 139 -16.51 -7.84 9.55
C LYS A 139 -16.55 -6.78 10.66
N PRO A 140 -17.46 -5.78 10.66
CA PRO A 140 -17.48 -4.76 11.70
C PRO A 140 -17.75 -5.33 13.09
N GLY A 141 -18.72 -6.27 13.19
CA GLY A 141 -19.04 -6.97 14.43
C GLY A 141 -17.88 -7.83 14.92
N PHE A 142 -17.17 -8.51 13.99
CA PHE A 142 -15.98 -9.27 14.36
C PHE A 142 -14.88 -8.38 14.95
N VAL A 143 -14.58 -7.25 14.31
CA VAL A 143 -13.58 -6.28 14.82
C VAL A 143 -13.96 -5.81 16.22
N GLN A 144 -15.24 -5.47 16.45
CA GLN A 144 -15.73 -5.08 17.76
C GLN A 144 -15.46 -6.16 18.82
N LEU A 145 -15.80 -7.41 18.54
CA LEU A 145 -15.58 -8.53 19.47
C LEU A 145 -14.09 -8.84 19.68
N ALA A 146 -13.30 -8.75 18.61
CA ALA A 146 -11.86 -8.97 18.69
C ALA A 146 -11.12 -7.92 19.55
N LEU A 147 -11.66 -6.71 19.63
CA LEU A 147 -11.13 -5.63 20.44
C LEU A 147 -11.69 -5.62 21.88
N GLN A 148 -12.83 -6.26 22.11
CA GLN A 148 -13.49 -6.25 23.39
C GLN A 148 -12.69 -7.01 24.47
N GLY A 149 -12.54 -6.40 25.66
CA GLY A 149 -11.86 -7.03 26.80
C GLY A 149 -10.33 -7.14 26.68
N ARG A 150 -9.73 -6.51 25.69
CA ARG A 150 -8.26 -6.43 25.52
C ARG A 150 -7.72 -5.08 25.98
N ASP A 151 -6.46 -5.05 26.42
CA ASP A 151 -5.72 -3.78 26.50
C ASP A 151 -5.41 -3.31 25.08
N LEU A 152 -6.22 -2.37 24.61
CA LEU A 152 -6.30 -1.96 23.19
C LEU A 152 -5.20 -0.99 22.76
N LYS A 153 -4.17 -0.80 23.54
CA LYS A 153 -3.12 0.15 23.15
C LYS A 153 -2.37 -0.32 21.92
N LYS A 154 -2.34 0.57 20.89
CA LYS A 154 -1.56 0.38 19.67
C LYS A 154 -2.03 -0.79 18.78
N VAL A 155 -3.32 -0.88 18.49
CA VAL A 155 -3.82 -1.80 17.44
C VAL A 155 -3.79 -1.15 16.07
N ILE A 156 -3.36 -1.86 15.04
CA ILE A 156 -3.44 -1.40 13.64
C ILE A 156 -4.46 -2.26 12.88
N ILE A 157 -5.38 -1.58 12.18
CA ILE A 157 -6.35 -2.22 11.29
C ILE A 157 -6.11 -1.74 9.85
N PHE A 158 -5.78 -2.67 8.95
CA PHE A 158 -5.58 -2.39 7.54
C PHE A 158 -6.85 -2.61 6.73
N ALA A 159 -7.30 -1.58 5.99
CA ALA A 159 -8.42 -1.67 5.06
C ALA A 159 -8.02 -1.16 3.66
N GLY A 160 -8.52 -1.82 2.63
CA GLY A 160 -8.08 -1.57 1.25
C GLY A 160 -8.56 -0.25 0.64
N LYS A 161 -9.64 0.34 1.17
CA LYS A 161 -10.25 1.56 0.62
C LYS A 161 -10.35 2.66 1.67
N LYS A 162 -10.01 3.90 1.28
CA LYS A 162 -10.10 5.08 2.18
C LYS A 162 -11.49 5.28 2.79
N GLN A 163 -12.54 4.99 2.04
CA GLN A 163 -13.91 5.09 2.54
C GLN A 163 -14.15 4.11 3.68
N ARG A 164 -13.72 2.85 3.53
CA ARG A 164 -13.79 1.83 4.60
C ARG A 164 -13.01 2.25 5.85
N VAL A 165 -11.83 2.83 5.67
CA VAL A 165 -11.02 3.35 6.78
C VAL A 165 -11.79 4.39 7.57
N LYS A 166 -12.45 5.34 6.88
CA LYS A 166 -13.28 6.39 7.52
C LYS A 166 -14.47 5.80 8.27
N GLU A 167 -15.21 4.91 7.63
CA GLU A 167 -16.39 4.26 8.18
C GLU A 167 -16.05 3.41 9.40
N LEU A 168 -15.02 2.57 9.30
CA LEU A 168 -14.61 1.71 10.41
C LEU A 168 -14.12 2.52 11.61
N ALA A 169 -13.29 3.53 11.39
CA ALA A 169 -12.83 4.41 12.46
C ALA A 169 -13.99 5.16 13.13
N ARG A 170 -15.00 5.59 12.36
CA ARG A 170 -16.22 6.18 12.91
C ARG A 170 -17.01 5.19 13.75
N THR A 171 -17.22 3.97 13.25
CA THR A 171 -17.94 2.91 13.97
C THR A 171 -17.27 2.58 15.30
N LEU A 172 -15.94 2.43 15.30
CA LEU A 172 -15.20 2.15 16.53
C LEU A 172 -15.33 3.28 17.56
N ARG A 173 -15.29 4.55 17.13
CA ARG A 173 -15.52 5.69 18.04
C ARG A 173 -16.93 5.71 18.64
N MET A 174 -17.96 5.33 17.85
CA MET A 174 -19.31 5.20 18.40
C MET A 174 -19.40 4.12 19.50
N LEU A 175 -18.52 3.11 19.43
CA LEU A 175 -18.35 2.07 20.44
C LEU A 175 -17.41 2.49 21.59
N LYS A 176 -17.06 3.78 21.67
CA LYS A 176 -16.16 4.35 22.70
C LYS A 176 -14.73 3.81 22.63
N ILE A 177 -14.29 3.31 21.47
CA ILE A 177 -12.90 2.93 21.19
C ILE A 177 -12.22 4.14 20.52
N ASP A 178 -11.12 4.64 21.09
CA ASP A 178 -10.40 5.78 20.47
C ASP A 178 -9.66 5.32 19.22
N ALA A 179 -10.33 5.45 18.08
CA ALA A 179 -9.83 5.06 16.76
C ALA A 179 -9.63 6.28 15.87
N ARG A 180 -8.51 6.32 15.16
CA ARG A 180 -8.21 7.34 14.15
C ARG A 180 -8.05 6.72 12.76
N ALA A 181 -8.54 7.44 11.77
CA ALA A 181 -8.40 7.07 10.36
C ALA A 181 -7.10 7.64 9.77
N MET A 182 -6.37 6.84 9.00
CA MET A 182 -5.18 7.25 8.28
C MET A 182 -5.32 6.91 6.79
N HIS A 183 -5.51 7.91 5.93
CA HIS A 183 -5.75 7.74 4.50
C HIS A 183 -5.20 8.92 3.68
N SER A 184 -5.21 8.78 2.35
CA SER A 184 -4.62 9.75 1.43
C SER A 184 -5.27 11.14 1.41
N ASP A 185 -6.51 11.28 1.90
CA ASP A 185 -7.19 12.58 1.94
C ASP A 185 -6.73 13.47 3.10
N LEU A 186 -6.03 12.91 4.09
CA LEU A 186 -5.44 13.69 5.18
C LEU A 186 -4.25 14.50 4.66
N GLU A 187 -4.11 15.71 5.13
CA GLU A 187 -2.91 16.52 4.90
C GLU A 187 -1.71 15.95 5.66
N GLN A 188 -0.48 16.30 5.24
CA GLN A 188 0.71 15.71 5.83
C GLN A 188 0.81 16.01 7.33
N HIS A 189 0.51 17.23 7.75
CA HIS A 189 0.54 17.58 9.18
C HIS A 189 -0.48 16.79 10.01
N GLU A 190 -1.68 16.52 9.45
CA GLU A 190 -2.68 15.67 10.11
C GLU A 190 -2.18 14.24 10.27
N ARG A 191 -1.51 13.69 9.23
CA ARG A 191 -0.91 12.35 9.30
C ARG A 191 0.18 12.30 10.36
N ASP A 192 1.05 13.31 10.40
CA ASP A 192 2.14 13.41 11.36
C ASP A 192 1.58 13.48 12.79
N GLN A 193 0.48 14.24 12.99
CA GLN A 193 -0.18 14.33 14.28
C GLN A 193 -0.83 13.01 14.70
N VAL A 194 -1.57 12.35 13.82
CA VAL A 194 -2.18 11.03 14.09
C VAL A 194 -1.10 10.01 14.45
N MET A 195 0.04 10.03 13.73
CA MET A 195 1.15 9.14 14.00
C MET A 195 1.82 9.42 15.34
N LEU A 196 2.00 10.69 15.67
CA LEU A 196 2.55 11.09 16.97
C LEU A 196 1.63 10.63 18.12
N ASP A 197 0.33 10.84 17.97
CA ASP A 197 -0.65 10.45 18.99
C ASP A 197 -0.72 8.92 19.13
N PHE A 198 -0.61 8.17 18.02
CA PHE A 198 -0.56 6.71 18.06
C PHE A 198 0.73 6.17 18.71
N ARG A 199 1.89 6.73 18.36
CA ARG A 199 3.17 6.37 19.00
C ARG A 199 3.17 6.62 20.50
N ASN A 200 2.56 7.69 20.92
CA ASN A 200 2.45 8.09 22.33
C ASN A 200 1.29 7.39 23.07
N ALA A 201 0.64 6.40 22.44
CA ALA A 201 -0.49 5.67 23.01
C ALA A 201 -1.66 6.57 23.48
N LYS A 202 -1.83 7.74 22.84
CA LYS A 202 -2.98 8.63 23.04
C LYS A 202 -4.21 8.16 22.31
N ILE A 203 -4.05 7.36 21.25
CA ILE A 203 -5.12 6.67 20.54
C ILE A 203 -4.85 5.16 20.56
N ASP A 204 -5.92 4.38 20.69
CA ASP A 204 -5.83 2.94 20.88
C ASP A 204 -5.72 2.21 19.55
N VAL A 205 -6.48 2.66 18.53
CA VAL A 205 -6.63 1.97 17.26
C VAL A 205 -6.32 2.90 16.09
N LEU A 206 -5.38 2.50 15.25
CA LEU A 206 -5.11 3.13 13.96
C LEU A 206 -5.77 2.34 12.84
N VAL A 207 -6.73 2.92 12.14
CA VAL A 207 -7.32 2.32 10.93
C VAL A 207 -6.68 2.97 9.71
N ALA A 208 -6.00 2.19 8.86
CA ALA A 208 -5.18 2.75 7.79
C ALA A 208 -5.30 2.00 6.46
N THR A 209 -5.02 2.71 5.35
CA THR A 209 -4.75 2.09 4.05
C THR A 209 -3.27 1.75 3.92
N ASP A 210 -2.91 0.77 3.09
CA ASP A 210 -1.52 0.38 2.84
C ASP A 210 -0.63 1.54 2.41
N VAL A 211 -1.13 2.36 1.49
CA VAL A 211 -0.37 3.47 0.88
C VAL A 211 0.16 4.44 1.94
N VAL A 212 -0.63 4.67 2.99
CA VAL A 212 -0.28 5.63 4.03
C VAL A 212 0.40 4.95 5.22
N ALA A 213 0.09 3.68 5.45
CA ALA A 213 0.68 2.89 6.53
C ALA A 213 2.09 2.36 6.21
N ARG A 214 2.51 2.41 4.94
CA ARG A 214 3.89 2.14 4.55
C ARG A 214 4.78 3.32 4.93
N GLY A 215 5.99 3.04 5.36
CA GLY A 215 6.88 4.05 5.93
C GLY A 215 6.49 4.49 7.35
N ILE A 216 5.42 3.92 7.94
CA ILE A 216 5.13 4.08 9.35
C ILE A 216 6.21 3.36 10.14
N ASP A 217 7.07 4.11 10.79
CA ASP A 217 8.00 3.58 11.80
C ASP A 217 7.25 3.33 13.12
N VAL A 218 6.29 2.40 13.07
CA VAL A 218 5.63 1.87 14.25
C VAL A 218 5.79 0.37 14.25
N THR A 219 6.38 -0.10 15.30
CA THR A 219 6.64 -1.49 15.61
C THR A 219 6.19 -1.76 17.05
N ASP A 220 6.17 -3.00 17.46
CA ASP A 220 5.70 -3.44 18.77
C ASP A 220 4.20 -3.22 18.98
N VAL A 221 3.45 -3.40 17.91
CA VAL A 221 2.00 -3.41 17.92
C VAL A 221 1.53 -4.80 18.36
N PRO A 222 0.78 -4.95 19.46
CA PRO A 222 0.37 -6.28 19.94
C PRO A 222 -0.61 -6.98 19.01
N LEU A 223 -1.41 -6.22 18.24
CA LEU A 223 -2.42 -6.78 17.35
C LEU A 223 -2.47 -6.02 16.02
N VAL A 224 -2.38 -6.78 14.93
CA VAL A 224 -2.67 -6.31 13.57
C VAL A 224 -3.92 -7.02 13.06
N ILE A 225 -4.89 -6.27 12.53
CA ILE A 225 -6.06 -6.82 11.87
C ILE A 225 -6.02 -6.43 10.38
N ASN A 226 -5.95 -7.43 9.50
CA ASN A 226 -6.20 -7.23 8.09
C ASN A 226 -7.72 -7.30 7.86
N TYR A 227 -8.39 -6.16 7.86
CA TYR A 227 -9.82 -6.04 7.58
C TYR A 227 -10.15 -6.45 6.14
N ASP A 228 -9.25 -6.11 5.21
CA ASP A 228 -9.25 -6.59 3.83
C ASP A 228 -7.97 -7.37 3.55
N VAL A 229 -8.11 -8.53 2.89
CA VAL A 229 -6.97 -9.33 2.45
C VAL A 229 -6.15 -8.51 1.46
N PRO A 230 -4.83 -8.36 1.65
CA PRO A 230 -3.99 -7.69 0.67
C PRO A 230 -3.93 -8.51 -0.62
N HIS A 231 -3.85 -7.81 -1.75
CA HIS A 231 -3.77 -8.46 -3.05
C HIS A 231 -2.40 -9.08 -3.31
N ASP A 232 -1.35 -8.48 -2.70
CA ASP A 232 0.02 -8.94 -2.79
C ASP A 232 0.42 -9.65 -1.49
N PRO A 233 1.01 -10.86 -1.57
CA PRO A 233 1.54 -11.57 -0.40
C PRO A 233 2.61 -10.81 0.38
N GLU A 234 3.37 -9.95 -0.26
CA GLU A 234 4.40 -9.15 0.41
C GLU A 234 3.79 -8.07 1.27
N ASP A 235 2.69 -7.45 0.81
CA ASP A 235 1.92 -6.51 1.62
C ASP A 235 1.43 -7.18 2.92
N TYR A 236 1.06 -8.45 2.83
CA TYR A 236 0.70 -9.21 4.03
C TYR A 236 1.85 -9.26 5.03
N ILE A 237 3.06 -9.59 4.57
CA ILE A 237 4.26 -9.64 5.44
C ILE A 237 4.55 -8.26 6.02
N HIS A 238 4.50 -7.21 5.20
CA HIS A 238 4.74 -5.83 5.64
C HIS A 238 3.72 -5.37 6.69
N ARG A 239 2.44 -5.76 6.55
CA ARG A 239 1.40 -5.43 7.52
C ARG A 239 1.62 -6.15 8.84
N ILE A 240 1.79 -7.48 8.80
CA ILE A 240 1.97 -8.25 10.03
C ILE A 240 3.32 -7.99 10.69
N GLY A 241 4.34 -7.57 9.91
CA GLY A 241 5.63 -7.12 10.43
C GLY A 241 5.57 -5.84 11.28
N ARG A 242 4.39 -5.22 11.43
CA ARG A 242 4.17 -4.15 12.43
C ARG A 242 3.99 -4.70 13.84
N THR A 243 3.64 -5.98 13.95
CA THR A 243 3.59 -6.69 15.24
C THR A 243 4.86 -7.52 15.43
N ALA A 244 5.22 -7.77 16.67
CA ALA A 244 6.39 -8.54 17.10
C ALA A 244 7.75 -8.00 16.64
N ARG A 245 8.59 -7.58 17.58
CA ARG A 245 10.06 -7.54 17.46
C ARG A 245 10.67 -8.49 18.47
N ALA A 246 11.86 -8.96 18.15
CA ALA A 246 12.79 -9.89 18.81
C ALA A 246 12.40 -10.54 20.15
N GLU A 247 11.61 -9.90 21.01
CA GLU A 247 11.31 -10.39 22.38
C GLU A 247 9.80 -10.45 22.71
N ASN A 248 8.91 -9.85 21.88
CA ASN A 248 7.47 -9.81 22.15
C ASN A 248 6.68 -10.64 21.13
N SER A 249 5.77 -11.48 21.61
CA SER A 249 4.79 -12.17 20.75
C SER A 249 3.72 -11.18 20.29
N GLY A 250 3.33 -11.26 19.03
CA GLY A 250 2.27 -10.45 18.45
C GLY A 250 1.21 -11.29 17.75
N GLU A 251 0.02 -10.72 17.58
CA GLU A 251 -1.08 -11.39 16.90
C GLU A 251 -1.41 -10.68 15.58
N ALA A 252 -1.68 -11.47 14.55
CA ALA A 252 -2.18 -11.00 13.26
C ALA A 252 -3.45 -11.77 12.89
N ILE A 253 -4.57 -11.06 12.71
CA ILE A 253 -5.86 -11.64 12.34
C ILE A 253 -6.25 -11.13 10.95
N THR A 254 -6.58 -12.05 10.03
CA THR A 254 -7.02 -11.69 8.68
C THR A 254 -8.47 -12.09 8.46
N LEU A 255 -9.29 -11.14 8.04
CA LEU A 255 -10.70 -11.34 7.73
C LEU A 255 -10.83 -11.73 6.25
N VAL A 256 -11.25 -12.97 6.00
CA VAL A 256 -11.30 -13.55 4.66
C VAL A 256 -12.74 -13.76 4.24
N THR A 257 -13.19 -13.02 3.23
CA THR A 257 -14.50 -13.26 2.60
C THR A 257 -14.40 -14.28 1.46
N PRO A 258 -15.50 -14.84 0.95
CA PRO A 258 -15.46 -15.70 -0.23
C PRO A 258 -14.79 -15.03 -1.45
N GLU A 259 -14.98 -13.72 -1.65
CA GLU A 259 -14.37 -12.94 -2.72
C GLU A 259 -12.85 -12.84 -2.57
N ASP A 260 -12.36 -12.82 -1.33
CA ASP A 260 -10.94 -12.72 -0.99
C ASP A 260 -10.20 -14.06 -1.07
N ALA A 261 -10.91 -15.18 -1.20
CA ALA A 261 -10.34 -16.53 -1.11
C ALA A 261 -9.15 -16.77 -2.06
N ARG A 262 -9.19 -16.15 -3.24
CA ARG A 262 -8.10 -16.23 -4.23
C ARG A 262 -6.82 -15.54 -3.75
N TYR A 263 -6.96 -14.38 -3.16
CA TYR A 263 -5.82 -13.61 -2.63
C TYR A 263 -5.24 -14.29 -1.40
N TRP A 264 -6.12 -14.77 -0.52
CA TRP A 264 -5.72 -15.53 0.66
C TRP A 264 -4.92 -16.80 0.29
N GLY A 265 -5.41 -17.59 -0.67
CA GLY A 265 -4.69 -18.78 -1.13
C GLY A 265 -3.32 -18.48 -1.77
N ARG A 266 -3.13 -17.26 -2.34
CA ARG A 266 -1.80 -16.82 -2.81
C ARG A 266 -0.86 -16.54 -1.64
N ILE A 267 -1.37 -15.93 -0.56
CA ILE A 267 -0.59 -15.64 0.65
C ILE A 267 -0.12 -16.95 1.30
N GLU A 268 -1.02 -17.90 1.54
CA GLU A 268 -0.65 -19.21 2.11
C GLU A 268 0.37 -19.96 1.24
N LYS A 269 0.19 -19.95 -0.08
CA LYS A 269 1.14 -20.52 -1.03
C LYS A 269 2.51 -19.85 -0.98
N PHE A 270 2.55 -18.53 -0.87
CA PHE A 270 3.78 -17.75 -0.77
C PHE A 270 4.53 -18.03 0.54
N LEU A 271 3.81 -18.11 1.64
CA LEU A 271 4.34 -18.43 2.96
C LEU A 271 4.73 -19.92 3.09
N LYS A 272 4.26 -20.77 2.18
CA LYS A 272 4.39 -22.25 2.26
C LYS A 272 3.90 -22.80 3.60
N LYS A 273 2.86 -22.18 4.15
CA LYS A 273 2.28 -22.51 5.45
C LYS A 273 0.77 -22.27 5.40
N GLU A 274 0.01 -23.22 5.92
CA GLU A 274 -1.40 -22.99 6.25
C GLU A 274 -1.48 -22.17 7.54
N ILE A 275 -2.31 -21.14 7.53
CA ILE A 275 -2.49 -20.25 8.67
C ILE A 275 -3.66 -20.74 9.48
N GLU A 276 -3.53 -20.71 10.81
CA GLU A 276 -4.55 -21.13 11.77
C GLU A 276 -5.91 -20.50 11.45
N ARG A 277 -6.93 -21.33 11.25
CA ARG A 277 -8.31 -20.87 11.08
C ARG A 277 -8.99 -20.77 12.43
N VAL A 278 -9.49 -19.61 12.77
CA VAL A 278 -10.31 -19.39 13.96
C VAL A 278 -11.79 -19.33 13.57
N SER A 279 -12.63 -19.95 14.37
CA SER A 279 -14.08 -19.93 14.17
C SER A 279 -14.63 -18.54 14.38
N ILE A 280 -15.66 -18.18 13.59
CA ILE A 280 -16.41 -16.95 13.82
C ILE A 280 -17.18 -17.05 15.15
N PRO A 281 -17.23 -15.99 15.97
CA PRO A 281 -18.07 -15.99 17.17
C PRO A 281 -19.53 -16.23 16.84
N THR A 282 -20.21 -17.10 17.60
CA THR A 282 -21.63 -17.47 17.39
C THR A 282 -22.58 -16.27 17.38
N ALA A 283 -22.25 -15.21 18.12
CA ALA A 283 -22.99 -13.96 18.15
C ALA A 283 -23.09 -13.24 16.77
N LEU A 284 -22.23 -13.58 15.83
CA LEU A 284 -22.21 -13.00 14.48
C LEU A 284 -22.93 -13.86 13.43
N GLY A 285 -23.48 -15.00 13.84
CA GLY A 285 -24.14 -15.96 12.94
C GLY A 285 -23.14 -16.92 12.26
N ASP A 286 -23.61 -17.62 11.24
CA ASP A 286 -22.86 -18.66 10.58
C ASP A 286 -21.81 -18.12 9.63
N ALA A 287 -20.69 -18.85 9.53
CA ALA A 287 -19.65 -18.58 8.54
C ALA A 287 -20.12 -18.98 7.13
N PRO A 288 -19.61 -18.36 6.06
CA PRO A 288 -19.82 -18.81 4.70
C PRO A 288 -19.41 -20.29 4.53
N PRO A 289 -20.19 -21.10 3.80
CA PRO A 289 -19.86 -22.50 3.58
C PRO A 289 -18.63 -22.67 2.68
N GLU A 290 -17.90 -23.78 2.83
CA GLU A 290 -16.65 -24.08 2.14
C GLU A 290 -16.75 -23.99 0.59
N ASN A 291 -17.90 -24.35 0.03
CA ASN A 291 -18.12 -24.33 -1.42
C ASN A 291 -18.07 -22.92 -2.02
N GLU A 292 -18.37 -21.86 -1.25
CA GLU A 292 -18.26 -20.48 -1.70
C GLU A 292 -16.78 -20.07 -1.87
N TYR A 293 -15.90 -20.52 -0.98
CA TYR A 293 -14.47 -20.29 -1.09
C TYR A 293 -13.81 -21.10 -2.23
N ALA A 294 -14.33 -22.29 -2.52
CA ALA A 294 -13.82 -23.12 -3.60
C ALA A 294 -14.14 -22.58 -4.99
N ARG A 295 -15.32 -21.97 -5.17
CA ARG A 295 -15.76 -21.39 -6.46
C ARG A 295 -14.89 -20.22 -6.89
N THR A 296 -14.45 -19.39 -5.97
CA THR A 296 -13.60 -18.23 -6.24
C THR A 296 -12.12 -18.62 -6.47
N LYS A 297 -11.64 -19.73 -5.90
CA LYS A 297 -10.28 -20.27 -6.18
C LYS A 297 -10.11 -20.66 -7.66
N ASN A 298 -11.15 -21.14 -8.32
CA ASN A 298 -11.09 -21.70 -9.68
C ASN A 298 -11.38 -20.69 -10.80
N GLY A 299 -11.35 -19.37 -10.55
CA GLY A 299 -11.52 -18.32 -11.54
C GLY A 299 -12.77 -18.49 -12.40
N SER A 300 -13.79 -17.71 -12.23
CA SER A 300 -15.02 -17.74 -13.01
C SER A 300 -14.71 -17.84 -14.52
N LYS A 301 -15.00 -18.98 -15.14
CA LYS A 301 -15.35 -19.01 -16.56
C LYS A 301 -16.54 -18.05 -16.69
N LYS A 302 -16.33 -16.94 -17.38
CA LYS A 302 -17.41 -16.01 -17.76
C LYS A 302 -18.56 -16.84 -18.30
N GLN A 303 -19.67 -16.92 -17.59
CA GLN A 303 -20.94 -17.31 -18.14
C GLN A 303 -21.26 -16.28 -19.22
N LYS A 304 -21.11 -16.68 -20.47
CA LYS A 304 -21.69 -15.94 -21.60
C LYS A 304 -23.19 -15.93 -21.35
N SER A 305 -23.76 -14.77 -21.07
CA SER A 305 -25.20 -14.56 -21.09
C SER A 305 -25.71 -15.00 -22.45
N PRO A 306 -26.84 -15.73 -22.52
CA PRO A 306 -27.44 -16.05 -23.79
C PRO A 306 -27.97 -14.75 -24.42
N PHE A 307 -27.33 -14.35 -25.49
CA PHE A 307 -27.83 -13.28 -26.35
C PHE A 307 -29.20 -13.72 -26.90
N PHE A 308 -30.26 -13.08 -26.43
CA PHE A 308 -31.54 -13.11 -27.14
C PHE A 308 -31.41 -12.47 -28.49
N HIS A 309 -31.41 -13.30 -29.54
CA HIS A 309 -31.60 -12.87 -30.91
C HIS A 309 -33.08 -12.48 -31.08
N THR A 310 -33.38 -11.20 -31.01
CA THR A 310 -34.59 -10.66 -31.58
C THR A 310 -34.34 -10.35 -33.04
N SER A 311 -34.83 -11.24 -33.91
CA SER A 311 -34.92 -11.01 -35.34
C SER A 311 -35.89 -9.85 -35.61
N ARG A 312 -35.36 -8.71 -36.03
CA ARG A 312 -36.17 -7.63 -36.62
C ARG A 312 -36.20 -7.83 -38.11
N HIS A 313 -37.39 -8.20 -38.61
CA HIS A 313 -37.79 -8.15 -40.00
C HIS A 313 -37.50 -6.77 -40.62
N LYS A 314 -36.63 -6.76 -41.62
CA LYS A 314 -36.52 -5.63 -42.54
C LYS A 314 -37.69 -5.70 -43.54
N LYS A 315 -38.66 -4.77 -43.43
CA LYS A 315 -39.55 -4.41 -44.55
C LYS A 315 -38.82 -3.38 -45.41
N ALA A 316 -38.58 -3.80 -46.66
CA ALA A 316 -38.16 -2.91 -47.73
C ALA A 316 -39.33 -2.01 -48.12
N VAL A 317 -39.10 -0.71 -48.17
CA VAL A 317 -39.94 0.23 -48.91
C VAL A 317 -39.02 0.98 -49.86
N SER A 318 -39.21 0.66 -51.14
CA SER A 318 -38.72 1.40 -52.30
C SER A 318 -39.61 2.64 -52.50
N LEU A 319 -39.04 3.81 -52.76
CA LEU A 319 -39.66 4.87 -53.58
C LEU A 319 -38.56 5.88 -53.97
N HIS A 320 -38.24 5.81 -55.24
CA HIS A 320 -38.30 6.77 -56.33
C HIS A 320 -37.72 8.17 -56.15
N ARG A 321 -36.69 8.36 -56.99
CA ARG A 321 -36.32 9.52 -57.82
C ARG A 321 -37.22 10.76 -57.77
N ASN A 322 -36.62 11.94 -57.68
CA ASN A 322 -36.57 12.96 -58.75
C ASN A 322 -35.65 14.13 -58.34
N SER A 323 -34.69 14.35 -59.12
CA SER A 323 -34.17 15.46 -59.94
C SER A 323 -34.76 16.86 -59.68
N LYS A 324 -33.88 17.84 -59.55
CA LYS A 324 -33.66 19.12 -60.30
C LYS A 324 -33.03 20.15 -59.35
N GLN A 325 -31.82 20.57 -59.69
CA GLN A 325 -31.42 21.78 -60.41
C GLN A 325 -31.79 23.13 -59.76
N ASN A 326 -30.75 23.94 -59.65
CA ASN A 326 -30.68 25.43 -59.68
C ASN A 326 -30.84 26.11 -58.31
N LYS A 327 -29.86 26.76 -57.88
CA LYS A 327 -29.05 27.95 -58.27
C LYS A 327 -27.89 28.10 -57.32
#